data_5940e0b6c7666096442ccb62f5d5c5b8
#
_entry.id   5940e0b6c7666096442ccb62f5d5c5b8
#
_cell.length_a   1.000
_cell.length_b   1.000
_cell.length_c   1.000
_cell.angle_alpha   90.00
_cell.angle_beta   90.00
_cell.angle_gamma   90.00
#
_symmetry.space_group_name_H-M   'P 1'
#
loop_
_entity.id
_entity.type
_entity.pdbx_description
1 polymer ?
#
loop_
_entity_poly.entity_id
_entity_poly.type
_entity_poly.pdbx_seq_one_letter_code
_entity_poly.pdbx_strand_id
1 'polypeptide(L)'
;MLAHKLHHQLHDDWEITLVDEHEIHIYQPGLLFVPFRESPDDLVKQRTSTLPKGVHYVQTSIEQVKPDDNTVVLSSGQTLEYDQLIIATGADIAPDETPGTTGPGWRETVHEFYTLEGAKALAAALADFRQGRLVVHITEMPIKCPVAPLEFAFLADAHFKKLGIRDAIDITYVTPLSGAFTKPVATKVLGGMLEERNISMVPDFVVESIDGEAGTITAYDETVVPFDLLVTVPLNMGAEYIERSGLGDELNYVPVDKHTFLADGYTNIFAIGDASNIPTSKAGSVAHFSVDVFCDNFAAHIAGKPLPEKFDGH
;
A
#
# COMPACT_ATOMS: atom_id res chain seq x y z
N MET A 1 -7.68 -7.28 12.34
CA MET A 1 -6.75 -7.85 13.34
C MET A 1 -6.72 -7.04 14.61
N LEU A 2 -6.37 -5.74 14.57
CA LEU A 2 -6.30 -4.88 15.76
C LEU A 2 -7.61 -4.87 16.57
N ALA A 3 -8.76 -4.63 15.93
CA ALA A 3 -10.06 -4.65 16.59
C ALA A 3 -10.35 -5.96 17.34
N HIS A 4 -9.92 -7.12 16.81
CA HIS A 4 -10.04 -8.41 17.51
C HIS A 4 -9.21 -8.47 18.77
N LYS A 5 -7.93 -8.05 18.69
CA LYS A 5 -7.03 -8.11 19.85
C LYS A 5 -7.45 -7.14 20.94
N LEU A 6 -7.78 -5.91 20.56
CA LEU A 6 -8.25 -4.90 21.53
C LEU A 6 -9.58 -5.29 22.16
N HIS A 7 -10.55 -5.81 21.38
CA HIS A 7 -11.81 -6.28 21.93
C HIS A 7 -11.63 -7.41 22.93
N HIS A 8 -10.69 -8.34 22.67
CA HIS A 8 -10.37 -9.42 23.61
C HIS A 8 -9.62 -8.93 24.85
N GLN A 9 -8.73 -7.93 24.69
CA GLN A 9 -7.87 -7.44 25.77
C GLN A 9 -8.58 -6.44 26.72
N LEU A 10 -9.43 -5.58 26.15
CA LEU A 10 -10.10 -4.51 26.89
C LEU A 10 -11.45 -4.92 27.49
N HIS A 11 -11.97 -6.08 27.05
CA HIS A 11 -13.27 -6.61 27.50
C HIS A 11 -14.40 -5.57 27.36
N ASP A 12 -15.36 -5.58 28.32
CA ASP A 12 -16.54 -4.71 28.30
C ASP A 12 -16.26 -3.31 28.90
N ASP A 13 -15.02 -3.01 29.30
CA ASP A 13 -14.68 -1.70 29.88
C ASP A 13 -14.56 -0.59 28.83
N TRP A 14 -14.48 -0.97 27.54
CA TRP A 14 -14.33 -0.05 26.41
C TRP A 14 -15.29 -0.38 25.29
N GLU A 15 -15.90 0.66 24.75
CA GLU A 15 -16.64 0.57 23.50
C GLU A 15 -15.68 0.78 22.30
N ILE A 16 -15.71 -0.16 21.36
CA ILE A 16 -14.88 -0.08 20.16
C ILE A 16 -15.78 0.19 18.97
N THR A 17 -15.58 1.34 18.33
CA THR A 17 -16.22 1.69 17.07
C THR A 17 -15.21 1.62 15.93
N LEU A 18 -15.51 0.86 14.88
CA LEU A 18 -14.74 0.79 13.64
C LEU A 18 -15.47 1.53 12.54
N VAL A 19 -14.81 2.54 11.96
CA VAL A 19 -15.30 3.28 10.80
C VAL A 19 -14.54 2.82 9.57
N ASP A 20 -15.24 2.44 8.51
CA ASP A 20 -14.66 2.04 7.22
C ASP A 20 -15.72 2.27 6.13
N GLU A 21 -15.36 2.91 5.04
CA GLU A 21 -16.29 3.17 3.93
C GLU A 21 -16.62 1.92 3.11
N HIS A 22 -15.71 0.93 3.11
CA HIS A 22 -15.85 -0.24 2.27
C HIS A 22 -16.62 -1.37 2.96
N GLU A 23 -17.66 -1.85 2.30
CA GLU A 23 -18.43 -3.03 2.72
C GLU A 23 -17.59 -4.30 2.68
N ILE A 24 -16.59 -4.33 1.80
CA ILE A 24 -15.75 -5.50 1.57
C ILE A 24 -14.36 -5.34 2.19
N HIS A 25 -13.79 -6.46 2.60
CA HIS A 25 -12.38 -6.59 2.95
C HIS A 25 -11.65 -7.31 1.81
N ILE A 26 -10.59 -6.70 1.32
CA ILE A 26 -9.75 -7.27 0.28
C ILE A 26 -8.44 -7.78 0.92
N TYR A 27 -8.08 -9.03 0.65
CA TYR A 27 -6.77 -9.55 1.01
C TYR A 27 -5.72 -9.02 0.02
N GLN A 28 -5.20 -7.82 0.29
CA GLN A 28 -4.31 -7.09 -0.62
C GLN A 28 -3.08 -7.87 -1.10
N PRO A 29 -2.39 -8.71 -0.27
CA PRO A 29 -1.25 -9.48 -0.75
C PRO A 29 -1.59 -10.45 -1.90
N GLY A 30 -2.84 -10.84 -2.05
CA GLY A 30 -3.31 -11.68 -3.14
C GLY A 30 -3.40 -10.97 -4.49
N LEU A 31 -3.50 -9.64 -4.50
CA LEU A 31 -3.67 -8.85 -5.73
C LEU A 31 -2.53 -9.06 -6.73
N LEU A 32 -1.30 -9.21 -6.24
CA LEU A 32 -0.12 -9.54 -7.05
C LEU A 32 -0.32 -10.81 -7.92
N PHE A 33 -1.09 -11.77 -7.43
CA PHE A 33 -1.26 -13.08 -8.09
C PHE A 33 -2.47 -13.13 -9.04
N VAL A 34 -3.40 -12.18 -8.93
CA VAL A 34 -4.59 -12.11 -9.82
C VAL A 34 -4.20 -12.11 -11.30
N PRO A 35 -3.18 -11.34 -11.76
CA PRO A 35 -2.76 -11.34 -13.17
C PRO A 35 -2.27 -12.70 -13.66
N PHE A 36 -1.92 -13.65 -12.78
CA PHE A 36 -1.26 -14.89 -13.16
C PHE A 36 -2.08 -16.15 -12.86
N ARG A 37 -2.84 -16.19 -11.77
CA ARG A 37 -3.45 -17.45 -11.32
C ARG A 37 -4.55 -17.35 -10.27
N GLU A 38 -4.66 -16.24 -9.54
CA GLU A 38 -5.64 -16.15 -8.45
C GLU A 38 -7.00 -15.68 -8.96
N SER A 39 -8.06 -16.23 -8.38
CA SER A 39 -9.39 -15.71 -8.58
C SER A 39 -9.58 -14.43 -7.75
N PRO A 40 -9.98 -13.30 -8.36
CA PRO A 40 -10.26 -12.08 -7.60
C PRO A 40 -11.30 -12.26 -6.50
N ASP A 41 -12.26 -13.16 -6.70
CA ASP A 41 -13.36 -13.39 -5.76
C ASP A 41 -12.90 -14.08 -4.47
N ASP A 42 -11.81 -14.87 -4.53
CA ASP A 42 -11.22 -15.54 -3.37
C ASP A 42 -10.55 -14.55 -2.39
N LEU A 43 -10.23 -13.34 -2.89
CA LEU A 43 -9.58 -12.29 -2.10
C LEU A 43 -10.56 -11.41 -1.35
N VAL A 44 -11.86 -11.53 -1.60
CA VAL A 44 -12.90 -10.63 -1.09
C VAL A 44 -13.73 -11.29 -0.01
N LYS A 45 -13.97 -10.58 1.09
CA LYS A 45 -14.90 -10.99 2.15
C LYS A 45 -15.76 -9.81 2.60
N GLN A 46 -16.98 -10.08 3.04
CA GLN A 46 -17.79 -9.06 3.68
C GLN A 46 -17.11 -8.56 4.96
N ARG A 47 -16.96 -7.26 5.13
CA ARG A 47 -16.30 -6.65 6.30
C ARG A 47 -16.94 -7.12 7.60
N THR A 48 -18.26 -7.11 7.67
CA THR A 48 -19.02 -7.55 8.86
C THR A 48 -18.74 -8.99 9.26
N SER A 49 -18.39 -9.87 8.31
CA SER A 49 -18.04 -11.27 8.60
C SER A 49 -16.66 -11.43 9.26
N THR A 50 -15.85 -10.37 9.22
CA THR A 50 -14.47 -10.36 9.75
C THR A 50 -14.35 -9.64 11.09
N LEU A 51 -15.44 -9.10 11.64
CA LEU A 51 -15.41 -8.34 12.89
C LEU A 51 -15.88 -9.19 14.08
N PRO A 52 -15.31 -8.98 15.29
CA PRO A 52 -15.80 -9.64 16.48
C PRO A 52 -17.17 -9.07 16.88
N LYS A 53 -17.99 -9.92 17.51
CA LYS A 53 -19.25 -9.46 18.11
C LYS A 53 -18.96 -8.47 19.22
N GLY A 54 -19.64 -7.32 19.24
CA GLY A 54 -19.44 -6.26 20.23
C GLY A 54 -18.59 -5.08 19.73
N VAL A 55 -17.97 -5.19 18.53
CA VAL A 55 -17.41 -4.03 17.85
C VAL A 55 -18.50 -3.35 17.02
N HIS A 56 -18.71 -2.06 17.25
CA HIS A 56 -19.66 -1.26 16.49
C HIS A 56 -19.04 -0.93 15.13
N TYR A 57 -19.73 -1.28 14.04
CA TYR A 57 -19.31 -0.99 12.68
C TYR A 57 -20.14 0.14 12.09
N VAL A 58 -19.47 1.21 11.66
CA VAL A 58 -20.09 2.35 10.97
C VAL A 58 -19.52 2.40 9.55
N GLN A 59 -20.37 2.05 8.58
CA GLN A 59 -19.98 2.03 7.16
C GLN A 59 -20.14 3.43 6.55
N THR A 60 -19.06 4.18 6.55
CA THR A 60 -18.99 5.52 5.94
C THR A 60 -17.53 5.97 5.85
N SER A 61 -17.25 6.94 5.00
CA SER A 61 -15.94 7.59 4.96
C SER A 61 -15.79 8.64 6.07
N ILE A 62 -14.54 8.94 6.41
CA ILE A 62 -14.18 9.99 7.36
C ILE A 62 -14.02 11.30 6.58
N GLU A 63 -14.71 12.33 7.01
CA GLU A 63 -14.54 13.67 6.46
C GLU A 63 -13.35 14.37 7.12
N GLN A 64 -13.29 14.36 8.44
CA GLN A 64 -12.25 15.06 9.20
C GLN A 64 -12.15 14.53 10.64
N VAL A 65 -10.95 14.46 11.16
CA VAL A 65 -10.68 14.37 12.60
C VAL A 65 -10.50 15.79 13.16
N LYS A 66 -11.11 16.08 14.30
CA LYS A 66 -10.91 17.32 15.07
C LYS A 66 -10.24 16.98 16.40
N PRO A 67 -8.91 16.99 16.43
CA PRO A 67 -8.15 16.53 17.59
C PRO A 67 -8.44 17.34 18.87
N ASP A 68 -8.60 18.65 18.76
CA ASP A 68 -8.85 19.52 19.90
C ASP A 68 -10.21 19.28 20.57
N ASP A 69 -11.18 18.77 19.79
CA ASP A 69 -12.53 18.45 20.26
C ASP A 69 -12.68 16.94 20.61
N ASN A 70 -11.66 16.12 20.35
CA ASN A 70 -11.72 14.66 20.43
C ASN A 70 -12.88 14.07 19.62
N THR A 71 -13.06 14.53 18.38
CA THR A 71 -14.18 14.10 17.52
C THR A 71 -13.73 13.68 16.13
N VAL A 72 -14.48 12.77 15.54
CA VAL A 72 -14.37 12.37 14.13
C VAL A 72 -15.68 12.75 13.42
N VAL A 73 -15.58 13.60 12.41
CA VAL A 73 -16.68 13.99 11.54
C VAL A 73 -16.73 12.99 10.38
N LEU A 74 -17.90 12.39 10.18
CA LEU A 74 -18.17 11.42 9.13
C LEU A 74 -18.80 12.10 7.90
N SER A 75 -18.59 11.57 6.72
CA SER A 75 -19.21 12.09 5.47
C SER A 75 -20.74 12.03 5.49
N SER A 76 -21.33 11.21 6.36
CA SER A 76 -22.78 11.22 6.64
C SER A 76 -23.26 12.46 7.39
N GLY A 77 -22.36 13.30 7.89
CA GLY A 77 -22.65 14.44 8.77
C GLY A 77 -22.74 14.08 10.26
N GLN A 78 -22.65 12.79 10.62
CA GLN A 78 -22.57 12.35 12.00
C GLN A 78 -21.20 12.68 12.58
N THR A 79 -21.15 13.01 13.87
CA THR A 79 -19.91 13.19 14.63
C THR A 79 -19.81 12.11 15.70
N LEU A 80 -18.66 11.49 15.82
CA LEU A 80 -18.32 10.53 16.86
C LEU A 80 -17.33 11.15 17.82
N GLU A 81 -17.56 11.04 19.13
CA GLU A 81 -16.60 11.40 20.16
C GLU A 81 -15.70 10.20 20.45
N TYR A 82 -14.45 10.47 20.88
CA TYR A 82 -13.52 9.43 21.26
C TYR A 82 -12.68 9.81 22.49
N ASP A 83 -12.37 8.85 23.33
CA ASP A 83 -11.32 8.96 24.35
C ASP A 83 -9.95 8.62 23.77
N GLN A 84 -9.90 7.65 22.86
CA GLN A 84 -8.71 7.22 22.16
C GLN A 84 -9.03 7.00 20.67
N LEU A 85 -8.19 7.51 19.78
CA LEU A 85 -8.32 7.33 18.33
C LEU A 85 -7.16 6.51 17.80
N ILE A 86 -7.46 5.50 16.98
CA ILE A 86 -6.45 4.70 16.29
C ILE A 86 -6.69 4.81 14.78
N ILE A 87 -5.76 5.43 14.08
CA ILE A 87 -5.77 5.57 12.63
C ILE A 87 -5.07 4.34 12.02
N ALA A 88 -5.82 3.54 11.27
CA ALA A 88 -5.35 2.32 10.63
C ALA A 88 -5.87 2.20 9.19
N THR A 89 -6.03 3.33 8.51
CA THR A 89 -6.61 3.43 7.16
C THR A 89 -5.68 2.99 6.04
N GLY A 90 -4.42 2.71 6.37
CA GLY A 90 -3.44 2.25 5.39
C GLY A 90 -2.95 3.36 4.47
N ALA A 91 -2.62 3.00 3.24
CA ALA A 91 -2.22 3.91 2.18
C ALA A 91 -2.92 3.51 0.88
N ASP A 92 -3.21 4.50 0.04
CA ASP A 92 -3.80 4.32 -1.27
C ASP A 92 -2.82 4.72 -2.37
N ILE A 93 -3.07 4.26 -3.59
CA ILE A 93 -2.32 4.73 -4.75
C ILE A 93 -2.89 6.07 -5.22
N ALA A 94 -2.01 6.98 -5.61
CA ALA A 94 -2.33 8.30 -6.15
C ALA A 94 -1.82 8.43 -7.60
N PRO A 95 -2.48 7.77 -8.57
CA PRO A 95 -1.98 7.75 -9.94
C PRO A 95 -2.03 9.13 -10.63
N ASP A 96 -2.90 10.03 -10.18
CA ASP A 96 -3.04 11.38 -10.74
C ASP A 96 -1.87 12.29 -10.37
N GLU A 97 -1.08 11.94 -9.34
CA GLU A 97 0.11 12.68 -8.92
C GLU A 97 1.27 12.59 -9.94
N THR A 98 1.25 11.58 -10.82
CA THR A 98 2.23 11.47 -11.91
C THR A 98 1.57 11.84 -13.22
N PRO A 99 2.02 12.94 -13.91
CA PRO A 99 1.43 13.41 -15.15
C PRO A 99 1.30 12.32 -16.20
N GLY A 100 0.10 12.19 -16.76
CA GLY A 100 -0.24 11.26 -17.85
C GLY A 100 -0.58 9.84 -17.40
N THR A 101 -0.40 9.46 -16.14
CA THR A 101 -0.70 8.09 -15.66
C THR A 101 -2.15 7.71 -15.93
N THR A 102 -3.10 8.57 -15.58
CA THR A 102 -4.54 8.34 -15.80
C THR A 102 -5.04 8.89 -17.14
N GLY A 103 -4.12 9.27 -18.03
CA GLY A 103 -4.40 9.72 -19.40
C GLY A 103 -4.78 8.59 -20.36
N PRO A 104 -4.67 8.83 -21.67
CA PRO A 104 -4.86 7.79 -22.68
C PRO A 104 -3.97 6.57 -22.40
N GLY A 105 -4.56 5.38 -22.46
CA GLY A 105 -3.86 4.13 -22.13
C GLY A 105 -4.08 3.61 -20.71
N TRP A 106 -4.64 4.41 -19.79
CA TRP A 106 -4.97 3.92 -18.45
C TRP A 106 -5.97 2.76 -18.51
N ARG A 107 -5.58 1.62 -17.91
CA ARG A 107 -6.31 0.34 -17.96
C ARG A 107 -6.35 -0.33 -19.36
N GLU A 108 -5.57 0.18 -20.33
CA GLU A 108 -5.39 -0.41 -21.68
C GLU A 108 -3.95 -0.85 -21.89
N THR A 109 -2.99 0.06 -21.82
CA THR A 109 -1.55 -0.19 -21.92
C THR A 109 -0.79 0.19 -20.66
N VAL A 110 -1.39 0.98 -19.76
CA VAL A 110 -0.87 1.41 -18.46
C VAL A 110 -1.71 0.79 -17.34
N HIS A 111 -1.10 -0.04 -16.52
CA HIS A 111 -1.76 -0.84 -15.50
C HIS A 111 -1.05 -0.73 -14.14
N GLU A 112 -1.76 -1.12 -13.09
CA GLU A 112 -1.24 -1.41 -11.75
C GLU A 112 -1.91 -2.68 -11.20
N PHE A 113 -1.42 -3.21 -10.08
CA PHE A 113 -2.01 -4.37 -9.40
C PHE A 113 -2.22 -4.14 -7.89
N TYR A 114 -2.24 -2.89 -7.47
CA TYR A 114 -2.42 -2.49 -6.06
C TYR A 114 -3.89 -2.29 -5.68
N THR A 115 -4.76 -2.26 -6.69
CA THR A 115 -6.22 -2.29 -6.51
C THR A 115 -6.83 -3.55 -7.13
N LEU A 116 -8.05 -3.91 -6.68
CA LEU A 116 -8.74 -5.08 -7.22
C LEU A 116 -9.11 -4.88 -8.71
N GLU A 117 -9.54 -3.67 -9.06
CA GLU A 117 -9.86 -3.27 -10.42
C GLU A 117 -8.63 -3.30 -11.31
N GLY A 118 -7.49 -2.78 -10.80
CA GLY A 118 -6.22 -2.78 -11.50
C GLY A 118 -5.69 -4.17 -11.75
N ALA A 119 -5.70 -5.01 -10.75
CA ALA A 119 -5.27 -6.39 -10.88
C ALA A 119 -6.12 -7.19 -11.89
N LYS A 120 -7.46 -6.94 -11.93
CA LYS A 120 -8.37 -7.54 -12.91
C LYS A 120 -8.08 -7.04 -14.33
N ALA A 121 -7.90 -5.73 -14.51
CA ALA A 121 -7.58 -5.15 -15.81
C ALA A 121 -6.24 -5.66 -16.33
N LEU A 122 -5.22 -5.71 -15.46
CA LEU A 122 -3.91 -6.26 -15.81
C LEU A 122 -3.97 -7.75 -16.15
N ALA A 123 -4.81 -8.54 -15.46
CA ALA A 123 -5.02 -9.95 -15.79
C ALA A 123 -5.55 -10.13 -17.23
N ALA A 124 -6.50 -9.29 -17.63
CA ALA A 124 -7.04 -9.30 -19.00
C ALA A 124 -5.97 -8.89 -20.03
N ALA A 125 -5.22 -7.82 -19.76
CA ALA A 125 -4.14 -7.36 -20.63
C ALA A 125 -3.04 -8.41 -20.82
N LEU A 126 -2.58 -9.05 -19.73
CA LEU A 126 -1.57 -10.12 -19.80
C LEU A 126 -2.08 -11.37 -20.52
N ALA A 127 -3.38 -11.67 -20.43
CA ALA A 127 -3.97 -12.80 -21.16
C ALA A 127 -3.86 -12.65 -22.68
N ASP A 128 -3.81 -11.42 -23.20
CA ASP A 128 -3.68 -11.12 -24.63
C ASP A 128 -2.27 -10.71 -25.04
N PHE A 129 -1.38 -10.40 -24.12
CA PHE A 129 -0.01 -9.98 -24.39
C PHE A 129 0.85 -11.15 -24.83
N ARG A 130 1.34 -11.12 -26.07
CA ARG A 130 2.10 -12.23 -26.69
C ARG A 130 3.51 -11.88 -27.11
N GLN A 131 3.80 -10.61 -27.31
CA GLN A 131 5.11 -10.09 -27.69
C GLN A 131 5.22 -8.62 -27.36
N GLY A 132 6.45 -8.10 -27.24
CA GLY A 132 6.72 -6.69 -27.05
C GLY A 132 7.42 -6.40 -25.73
N ARG A 133 7.40 -5.12 -25.32
CA ARG A 133 8.12 -4.59 -24.16
C ARG A 133 7.18 -4.47 -22.97
N LEU A 134 7.41 -5.32 -21.97
CA LEU A 134 6.78 -5.21 -20.66
C LEU A 134 7.68 -4.39 -19.74
N VAL A 135 7.22 -3.24 -19.28
CA VAL A 135 7.92 -2.41 -18.32
C VAL A 135 7.24 -2.54 -16.94
N VAL A 136 8.01 -2.88 -15.92
CA VAL A 136 7.59 -2.86 -14.51
C VAL A 136 8.24 -1.67 -13.84
N HIS A 137 7.45 -0.71 -13.39
CA HIS A 137 7.91 0.60 -12.96
C HIS A 137 7.46 0.94 -11.54
N ILE A 138 8.34 1.55 -10.76
CA ILE A 138 8.03 2.17 -9.48
C ILE A 138 8.17 3.69 -9.65
N THR A 139 7.10 4.41 -9.37
CA THR A 139 7.08 5.88 -9.49
C THR A 139 7.99 6.52 -8.46
N GLU A 140 7.77 6.22 -7.19
CA GLU A 140 8.48 6.82 -6.05
C GLU A 140 8.39 5.91 -4.81
N MET A 141 9.24 6.17 -3.81
CA MET A 141 9.19 5.50 -2.51
C MET A 141 8.71 6.48 -1.42
N PRO A 142 8.01 6.01 -0.38
CA PRO A 142 7.68 4.63 -0.05
C PRO A 142 6.43 4.09 -0.79
N ILE A 143 6.41 2.79 -1.02
CA ILE A 143 5.22 2.08 -1.55
C ILE A 143 4.78 0.96 -0.60
N LYS A 144 3.51 0.57 -0.66
CA LYS A 144 3.02 -0.65 -0.03
C LYS A 144 3.74 -1.84 -0.64
N CYS A 145 4.14 -2.81 0.19
CA CYS A 145 4.83 -4.03 -0.24
C CYS A 145 5.99 -3.75 -1.22
N PRO A 146 7.09 -3.14 -0.78
CA PRO A 146 8.16 -2.64 -1.67
C PRO A 146 8.86 -3.73 -2.50
N VAL A 147 8.65 -5.01 -2.18
CA VAL A 147 9.17 -6.14 -2.97
C VAL A 147 8.21 -6.56 -4.10
N ALA A 148 6.93 -6.22 -4.03
CA ALA A 148 5.92 -6.69 -4.97
C ALA A 148 6.22 -6.37 -6.46
N PRO A 149 6.79 -5.21 -6.84
CA PRO A 149 7.16 -4.96 -8.23
C PRO A 149 8.22 -5.93 -8.77
N LEU A 150 9.22 -6.28 -7.94
CA LEU A 150 10.22 -7.29 -8.29
C LEU A 150 9.60 -8.70 -8.37
N GLU A 151 8.74 -9.06 -7.42
CA GLU A 151 7.99 -10.31 -7.47
C GLU A 151 7.13 -10.39 -8.73
N PHE A 152 6.48 -9.28 -9.11
CA PHE A 152 5.73 -9.21 -10.37
C PHE A 152 6.61 -9.49 -11.58
N ALA A 153 7.80 -8.87 -11.69
CA ALA A 153 8.72 -9.09 -12.79
C ALA A 153 9.16 -10.56 -12.90
N PHE A 154 9.42 -11.22 -11.76
CA PHE A 154 9.78 -12.65 -11.73
C PHE A 154 8.59 -13.56 -12.05
N LEU A 155 7.39 -13.21 -11.60
CA LEU A 155 6.17 -13.95 -11.93
C LEU A 155 5.84 -13.83 -13.42
N ALA A 156 6.03 -12.65 -14.01
CA ALA A 156 5.85 -12.43 -15.44
C ALA A 156 6.84 -13.26 -16.28
N ASP A 157 8.12 -13.28 -15.90
CA ASP A 157 9.13 -14.12 -16.53
C ASP A 157 8.73 -15.60 -16.51
N ALA A 158 8.31 -16.10 -15.33
CA ALA A 158 7.88 -17.49 -15.17
C ALA A 158 6.58 -17.79 -15.96
N HIS A 159 5.64 -16.85 -15.99
CA HIS A 159 4.38 -16.97 -16.71
C HIS A 159 4.62 -17.09 -18.22
N PHE A 160 5.43 -16.20 -18.81
CA PHE A 160 5.73 -16.22 -20.23
C PHE A 160 6.59 -17.42 -20.65
N LYS A 161 7.49 -17.90 -19.78
CA LYS A 161 8.20 -19.18 -19.97
C LYS A 161 7.22 -20.36 -20.02
N LYS A 162 6.26 -20.42 -19.11
CA LYS A 162 5.21 -21.45 -19.10
C LYS A 162 4.36 -21.43 -20.36
N LEU A 163 4.10 -20.25 -20.92
CA LEU A 163 3.37 -20.10 -22.19
C LEU A 163 4.23 -20.37 -23.43
N GLY A 164 5.56 -20.49 -23.29
CA GLY A 164 6.49 -20.69 -24.41
C GLY A 164 6.70 -19.45 -25.27
N ILE A 165 6.45 -18.25 -24.75
CA ILE A 165 6.55 -16.98 -25.49
C ILE A 165 7.57 -16.01 -24.86
N ARG A 166 8.35 -16.43 -23.86
CA ARG A 166 9.27 -15.54 -23.15
C ARG A 166 10.26 -14.82 -24.04
N ASP A 167 10.74 -15.48 -25.10
CA ASP A 167 11.74 -14.93 -26.03
C ASP A 167 11.17 -13.82 -26.95
N ALA A 168 9.84 -13.69 -27.02
CA ALA A 168 9.17 -12.62 -27.75
C ALA A 168 8.87 -11.39 -26.89
N ILE A 169 9.23 -11.43 -25.58
CA ILE A 169 8.88 -10.38 -24.60
C ILE A 169 10.15 -9.87 -23.94
N ASP A 170 10.40 -8.57 -24.09
CA ASP A 170 11.45 -7.85 -23.37
C ASP A 170 10.88 -7.32 -22.05
N ILE A 171 11.43 -7.78 -20.92
CA ILE A 171 11.02 -7.31 -19.58
C ILE A 171 12.07 -6.32 -19.09
N THR A 172 11.61 -5.12 -18.68
CA THR A 172 12.44 -4.09 -18.07
C THR A 172 11.87 -3.68 -16.73
N TYR A 173 12.71 -3.70 -15.70
CA TYR A 173 12.40 -3.20 -14.36
C TYR A 173 12.97 -1.78 -14.21
N VAL A 174 12.11 -0.80 -13.95
CA VAL A 174 12.45 0.62 -13.85
C VAL A 174 12.16 1.10 -12.42
N THR A 175 13.12 1.73 -11.78
CA THR A 175 13.04 2.07 -10.36
C THR A 175 13.74 3.38 -10.03
N PRO A 176 13.22 4.21 -9.10
CA PRO A 176 13.92 5.38 -8.59
C PRO A 176 15.08 5.03 -7.67
N LEU A 177 15.22 3.76 -7.27
CA LEU A 177 16.34 3.31 -6.45
C LEU A 177 17.61 3.15 -7.29
N SER A 178 18.79 3.30 -6.66
CA SER A 178 20.10 3.05 -7.30
C SER A 178 20.40 1.56 -7.55
N GLY A 179 19.45 0.67 -7.29
CA GLY A 179 19.56 -0.76 -7.51
C GLY A 179 18.23 -1.47 -7.32
N ALA A 180 18.23 -2.80 -7.39
CA ALA A 180 17.01 -3.60 -7.42
C ALA A 180 16.15 -3.49 -6.16
N PHE A 181 16.73 -3.11 -5.01
CA PHE A 181 16.00 -3.01 -3.73
C PHE A 181 16.64 -2.03 -2.76
N THR A 182 15.97 -1.74 -1.63
CA THR A 182 16.41 -0.75 -0.64
C THR A 182 17.54 -1.22 0.29
N LYS A 183 17.73 -2.54 0.45
CA LYS A 183 18.76 -3.11 1.35
C LYS A 183 19.95 -3.62 0.53
N PRO A 184 21.20 -3.26 0.86
CA PRO A 184 22.38 -3.57 0.02
C PRO A 184 22.57 -5.05 -0.32
N VAL A 185 22.38 -5.94 0.66
CA VAL A 185 22.51 -7.40 0.45
C VAL A 185 21.40 -7.90 -0.48
N ALA A 186 20.16 -7.49 -0.24
CA ALA A 186 19.02 -7.88 -1.07
C ALA A 186 19.17 -7.29 -2.49
N THR A 187 19.60 -6.03 -2.63
CA THR A 187 19.87 -5.39 -3.91
C THR A 187 20.83 -6.21 -4.77
N LYS A 188 21.94 -6.68 -4.19
CA LYS A 188 22.92 -7.48 -4.92
C LYS A 188 22.35 -8.82 -5.37
N VAL A 189 21.63 -9.52 -4.50
CA VAL A 189 21.05 -10.83 -4.83
C VAL A 189 19.95 -10.68 -5.88
N LEU A 190 19.01 -9.76 -5.67
CA LEU A 190 17.88 -9.54 -6.57
C LEU A 190 18.32 -8.99 -7.94
N GLY A 191 19.33 -8.12 -7.98
CA GLY A 191 19.94 -7.66 -9.22
C GLY A 191 20.54 -8.81 -10.04
N GLY A 192 21.29 -9.71 -9.41
CA GLY A 192 21.78 -10.92 -10.07
C GLY A 192 20.64 -11.84 -10.57
N MET A 193 19.55 -11.92 -9.83
CA MET A 193 18.38 -12.69 -10.27
C MET A 193 17.67 -12.07 -11.48
N LEU A 194 17.67 -10.75 -11.62
CA LEU A 194 17.16 -10.05 -12.82
C LEU A 194 18.02 -10.40 -14.04
N GLU A 195 19.36 -10.27 -13.90
CA GLU A 195 20.33 -10.59 -14.97
C GLU A 195 20.21 -12.05 -15.45
N GLU A 196 20.15 -13.01 -14.51
CA GLU A 196 19.97 -14.44 -14.82
C GLU A 196 18.72 -14.75 -15.65
N ARG A 197 17.70 -13.88 -15.55
CA ARG A 197 16.41 -14.04 -16.26
C ARG A 197 16.28 -13.16 -17.49
N ASN A 198 17.36 -12.48 -17.90
CA ASN A 198 17.34 -11.50 -18.99
C ASN A 198 16.21 -10.45 -18.77
N ILE A 199 16.11 -9.94 -17.55
CA ILE A 199 15.29 -8.79 -17.19
C ILE A 199 16.21 -7.60 -17.08
N SER A 200 16.04 -6.61 -17.94
CA SER A 200 16.79 -5.37 -17.91
C SER A 200 16.40 -4.52 -16.70
N MET A 201 17.36 -3.74 -16.15
CA MET A 201 17.08 -2.81 -15.06
C MET A 201 17.51 -1.40 -15.45
N VAL A 202 16.63 -0.42 -15.16
CA VAL A 202 16.92 1.01 -15.28
C VAL A 202 16.80 1.62 -13.88
N PRO A 203 17.92 1.79 -13.15
CA PRO A 203 17.94 2.41 -11.82
C PRO A 203 17.93 3.92 -11.92
N ASP A 204 17.81 4.60 -10.77
CA ASP A 204 17.86 6.07 -10.61
C ASP A 204 16.87 6.82 -11.52
N PHE A 205 15.79 6.17 -11.93
CA PHE A 205 14.77 6.71 -12.83
C PHE A 205 13.73 7.47 -12.03
N VAL A 206 13.84 8.80 -12.01
CA VAL A 206 12.86 9.69 -11.38
C VAL A 206 11.86 10.14 -12.45
N VAL A 207 10.69 9.53 -12.44
CA VAL A 207 9.67 9.76 -13.49
C VAL A 207 9.15 11.19 -13.48
N GLU A 208 9.07 11.80 -14.66
CA GLU A 208 8.41 13.08 -14.92
C GLU A 208 6.99 12.87 -15.44
N SER A 209 6.82 11.95 -16.39
CA SER A 209 5.53 11.72 -17.04
C SER A 209 5.41 10.34 -17.67
N ILE A 210 4.16 9.93 -17.90
CA ILE A 210 3.77 8.70 -18.60
C ILE A 210 2.91 9.08 -19.80
N ASP A 211 3.26 8.60 -20.98
CA ASP A 211 2.46 8.76 -22.20
C ASP A 211 2.00 7.37 -22.68
N GLY A 212 0.75 7.04 -22.33
CA GLY A 212 0.15 5.74 -22.68
C GLY A 212 -0.20 5.62 -24.18
N GLU A 213 -0.35 6.73 -24.91
CA GLU A 213 -0.59 6.71 -26.37
C GLU A 213 0.72 6.52 -27.14
N ALA A 214 1.76 7.23 -26.76
CA ALA A 214 3.10 7.04 -27.35
C ALA A 214 3.79 5.76 -26.85
N GLY A 215 3.35 5.17 -25.73
CA GLY A 215 3.94 4.01 -25.10
C GLY A 215 5.33 4.32 -24.52
N THR A 216 5.44 5.41 -23.73
CA THR A 216 6.70 5.83 -23.14
C THR A 216 6.55 6.33 -21.70
N ILE A 217 7.55 6.09 -20.86
CA ILE A 217 7.77 6.80 -19.60
C ILE A 217 9.02 7.67 -19.75
N THR A 218 8.96 8.89 -19.25
CA THR A 218 10.03 9.88 -19.33
C THR A 218 10.46 10.30 -17.94
N ALA A 219 11.76 10.35 -17.70
CA ALA A 219 12.34 10.84 -16.45
C ALA A 219 12.73 12.32 -16.56
N TYR A 220 12.93 12.98 -15.41
CA TYR A 220 13.36 14.38 -15.34
C TYR A 220 14.72 14.65 -15.98
N ASP A 221 15.56 13.63 -16.17
CA ASP A 221 16.84 13.72 -16.87
C ASP A 221 16.73 13.46 -18.39
N GLU A 222 15.50 13.46 -18.91
CA GLU A 222 15.16 13.20 -20.31
C GLU A 222 15.36 11.74 -20.77
N THR A 223 15.69 10.82 -19.85
CA THR A 223 15.73 9.39 -20.14
C THR A 223 14.31 8.90 -20.50
N VAL A 224 14.18 8.23 -21.64
CA VAL A 224 12.91 7.69 -22.13
C VAL A 224 12.98 6.16 -22.16
N VAL A 225 11.99 5.49 -21.56
CA VAL A 225 11.81 4.04 -21.63
C VAL A 225 10.53 3.73 -22.37
N PRO A 226 10.61 3.09 -23.55
CA PRO A 226 9.44 2.71 -24.32
C PRO A 226 8.81 1.42 -23.80
N PHE A 227 7.47 1.32 -23.87
CA PHE A 227 6.72 0.12 -23.49
C PHE A 227 5.59 -0.20 -24.48
N ASP A 228 5.17 -1.45 -24.51
CA ASP A 228 3.94 -1.91 -25.16
C ASP A 228 2.90 -2.30 -24.10
N LEU A 229 3.37 -2.66 -22.89
CA LEU A 229 2.59 -2.82 -21.68
C LEU A 229 3.38 -2.28 -20.48
N LEU A 230 2.82 -1.32 -19.77
CA LEU A 230 3.38 -0.74 -18.54
C LEU A 230 2.61 -1.26 -17.32
N VAL A 231 3.35 -1.79 -16.36
CA VAL A 231 2.86 -2.10 -15.01
C VAL A 231 3.56 -1.17 -14.04
N THR A 232 2.89 -0.08 -13.69
CA THR A 232 3.43 0.95 -12.81
C THR A 232 2.91 0.79 -11.40
N VAL A 233 3.73 1.13 -10.41
CA VAL A 233 3.30 1.36 -9.04
C VAL A 233 3.22 2.86 -8.83
N PRO A 234 2.02 3.45 -8.82
CA PRO A 234 1.83 4.88 -8.60
C PRO A 234 2.34 5.31 -7.23
N LEU A 235 2.49 6.61 -7.03
CA LEU A 235 2.75 7.17 -5.70
C LEU A 235 1.74 6.60 -4.69
N ASN A 236 2.21 6.28 -3.49
CA ASN A 236 1.35 5.83 -2.40
C ASN A 236 1.25 6.93 -1.34
N MET A 237 0.04 7.26 -0.93
CA MET A 237 -0.25 8.32 0.04
C MET A 237 -1.18 7.81 1.14
N GLY A 238 -1.13 8.46 2.30
CA GLY A 238 -2.16 8.30 3.32
C GLY A 238 -3.50 8.86 2.85
N ALA A 239 -4.58 8.53 3.57
CA ALA A 239 -5.92 8.96 3.20
C ALA A 239 -6.06 10.50 3.26
N GLU A 240 -6.81 11.09 2.32
CA GLU A 240 -6.99 12.54 2.20
C GLU A 240 -7.55 13.22 3.47
N TYR A 241 -8.40 12.53 4.23
CA TYR A 241 -8.93 13.11 5.46
C TYR A 241 -7.83 13.42 6.49
N ILE A 242 -6.66 12.76 6.42
CA ILE A 242 -5.51 13.00 7.30
C ILE A 242 -4.96 14.42 7.04
N GLU A 243 -4.82 14.79 5.75
CA GLU A 243 -4.47 16.16 5.35
C GLU A 243 -5.50 17.18 5.85
N ARG A 244 -6.79 16.93 5.55
CA ARG A 244 -7.90 17.81 5.99
C ARG A 244 -7.97 17.97 7.50
N SER A 245 -7.42 17.02 8.25
CA SER A 245 -7.35 17.03 9.72
C SER A 245 -6.09 17.70 10.26
N GLY A 246 -5.12 18.04 9.41
CA GLY A 246 -3.81 18.58 9.83
C GLY A 246 -2.95 17.56 10.60
N LEU A 247 -3.17 16.27 10.37
CA LEU A 247 -2.50 15.17 11.07
C LEU A 247 -1.36 14.52 10.26
N GLY A 248 -1.23 14.85 8.96
CA GLY A 248 -0.33 14.20 8.05
C GLY A 248 0.97 14.95 7.76
N ASP A 249 1.95 14.21 7.27
CA ASP A 249 3.11 14.76 6.56
C ASP A 249 2.76 15.09 5.09
N GLU A 250 3.77 15.40 4.27
CA GLU A 250 3.60 15.77 2.84
C GLU A 250 2.94 14.66 1.98
N LEU A 251 2.99 13.41 2.43
CA LEU A 251 2.35 12.26 1.79
C LEU A 251 1.12 11.76 2.55
N ASN A 252 0.56 12.56 3.45
CA ASN A 252 -0.60 12.23 4.29
C ASN A 252 -0.38 11.05 5.24
N TYR A 253 0.87 10.67 5.55
CA TYR A 253 1.14 9.71 6.61
C TYR A 253 1.17 10.43 7.95
N VAL A 254 0.57 9.82 8.98
CA VAL A 254 0.56 10.41 10.32
C VAL A 254 1.94 10.27 10.97
N PRO A 255 2.61 11.39 11.33
CA PRO A 255 3.85 11.36 12.09
C PRO A 255 3.62 10.75 13.48
N VAL A 256 4.43 9.75 13.83
CA VAL A 256 4.30 9.03 15.10
C VAL A 256 5.65 8.76 15.74
N ASP A 257 5.66 8.62 17.06
CA ASP A 257 6.79 8.02 17.75
C ASP A 257 6.99 6.58 17.28
N LYS A 258 8.17 6.30 16.76
CA LYS A 258 8.49 5.02 16.08
C LYS A 258 8.42 3.78 16.98
N HIS A 259 8.39 3.94 18.29
CA HIS A 259 8.35 2.83 19.24
C HIS A 259 6.97 2.59 19.82
N THR A 260 6.14 3.61 19.88
CA THR A 260 4.84 3.59 20.56
C THR A 260 3.64 3.77 19.65
N PHE A 261 3.87 4.26 18.42
CA PHE A 261 2.84 4.62 17.43
C PHE A 261 1.93 5.79 17.86
N LEU A 262 2.26 6.49 18.94
CA LEU A 262 1.55 7.68 19.39
C LEU A 262 1.83 8.80 18.39
N ALA A 263 0.78 9.49 17.93
CA ALA A 263 0.92 10.59 16.99
C ALA A 263 1.63 11.79 17.65
N ASP A 264 2.53 12.41 16.91
CA ASP A 264 3.34 13.52 17.40
C ASP A 264 2.45 14.69 17.83
N GLY A 265 2.66 15.15 19.07
CA GLY A 265 1.90 16.26 19.66
C GLY A 265 0.57 15.85 20.34
N TYR A 266 0.19 14.59 20.28
CA TYR A 266 -1.05 14.09 20.89
C TYR A 266 -0.79 13.05 21.97
N THR A 267 -1.77 12.87 22.86
CA THR A 267 -1.70 11.89 23.95
C THR A 267 -2.73 10.77 23.83
N ASN A 268 -3.62 10.86 22.84
CA ASN A 268 -4.75 9.95 22.66
C ASN A 268 -5.03 9.62 21.19
N ILE A 269 -4.12 9.98 20.27
CA ILE A 269 -4.21 9.64 18.87
C ILE A 269 -3.01 8.75 18.50
N PHE A 270 -3.29 7.64 17.87
CA PHE A 270 -2.29 6.68 17.40
C PHE A 270 -2.46 6.44 15.91
N ALA A 271 -1.38 6.11 15.20
CA ALA A 271 -1.46 5.58 13.85
C ALA A 271 -0.59 4.35 13.68
N ILE A 272 -1.13 3.32 13.01
CA ILE A 272 -0.48 2.02 12.87
C ILE A 272 -0.54 1.52 11.42
N GLY A 273 0.42 0.67 11.06
CA GLY A 273 0.54 0.15 9.70
C GLY A 273 0.90 1.24 8.69
N ASP A 274 0.42 1.09 7.46
CA ASP A 274 0.82 1.96 6.35
C ASP A 274 0.30 3.41 6.48
N ALA A 275 -0.66 3.67 7.37
CA ALA A 275 -1.14 5.02 7.66
C ALA A 275 -0.12 5.89 8.42
N SER A 276 0.86 5.28 9.09
CA SER A 276 1.89 5.98 9.85
C SER A 276 3.16 6.21 9.02
N ASN A 277 3.93 7.25 9.38
CA ASN A 277 5.22 7.54 8.74
C ASN A 277 6.40 6.82 9.40
N ILE A 278 6.15 5.78 10.19
CA ILE A 278 7.25 5.06 10.87
C ILE A 278 8.32 4.60 9.85
N PRO A 279 9.63 4.67 10.19
CA PRO A 279 10.71 4.41 9.24
C PRO A 279 10.95 2.91 9.01
N THR A 280 9.91 2.23 8.55
CA THR A 280 9.93 0.80 8.21
C THR A 280 9.32 0.57 6.82
N SER A 281 9.46 -0.65 6.29
CA SER A 281 8.75 -1.02 5.07
C SER A 281 7.23 -0.99 5.30
N LYS A 282 6.47 -0.40 4.38
CA LYS A 282 5.01 -0.51 4.36
C LYS A 282 4.60 -1.93 3.90
N ALA A 283 4.75 -2.88 4.81
CA ALA A 283 4.56 -4.30 4.53
C ALA A 283 3.55 -4.92 5.50
N GLY A 284 2.75 -5.85 5.00
CA GLY A 284 1.75 -6.55 5.81
C GLY A 284 2.35 -7.30 7.01
N SER A 285 3.58 -7.80 6.89
CA SER A 285 4.31 -8.42 8.01
C SER A 285 4.66 -7.40 9.10
N VAL A 286 5.14 -6.22 8.73
CA VAL A 286 5.44 -5.12 9.68
C VAL A 286 4.16 -4.72 10.41
N ALA A 287 3.07 -4.49 9.68
CA ALA A 287 1.76 -4.18 10.27
C ALA A 287 1.26 -5.32 11.19
N HIS A 288 1.51 -6.59 10.83
CA HIS A 288 1.11 -7.74 11.64
C HIS A 288 1.83 -7.78 12.98
N PHE A 289 3.17 -7.72 12.96
CA PHE A 289 3.97 -7.81 14.19
C PHE A 289 3.86 -6.55 15.06
N SER A 290 3.68 -5.38 14.46
CA SER A 290 3.48 -4.14 15.21
C SER A 290 2.20 -4.14 16.06
N VAL A 291 1.17 -4.90 15.66
CA VAL A 291 -0.09 -4.97 16.41
C VAL A 291 0.09 -5.58 17.81
N ASP A 292 0.99 -6.54 17.99
CA ASP A 292 1.23 -7.14 19.32
C ASP A 292 1.87 -6.12 20.25
N VAL A 293 2.97 -5.49 19.79
CA VAL A 293 3.64 -4.41 20.53
C VAL A 293 2.68 -3.25 20.83
N PHE A 294 1.87 -2.88 19.85
CA PHE A 294 0.87 -1.83 20.00
C PHE A 294 -0.15 -2.17 21.09
N CYS A 295 -0.74 -3.36 21.09
CA CYS A 295 -1.75 -3.75 22.05
C CYS A 295 -1.23 -3.73 23.48
N ASP A 296 -0.01 -4.21 23.73
CA ASP A 296 0.62 -4.20 25.04
C ASP A 296 0.91 -2.76 25.52
N ASN A 297 1.43 -1.93 24.64
CA ASN A 297 1.67 -0.52 24.91
C ASN A 297 0.37 0.26 25.12
N PHE A 298 -0.65 0.00 24.34
CA PHE A 298 -1.95 0.67 24.45
C PHE A 298 -2.63 0.35 25.77
N ALA A 299 -2.63 -0.91 26.21
CA ALA A 299 -3.16 -1.29 27.52
C ALA A 299 -2.41 -0.62 28.67
N ALA A 300 -1.09 -0.51 28.58
CA ALA A 300 -0.30 0.21 29.58
C ALA A 300 -0.60 1.71 29.55
N HIS A 301 -0.72 2.31 28.37
CA HIS A 301 -1.01 3.72 28.16
C HIS A 301 -2.34 4.13 28.82
N ILE A 302 -3.45 3.44 28.49
CA ILE A 302 -4.76 3.74 29.09
C ILE A 302 -4.83 3.48 30.59
N ALA A 303 -3.96 2.61 31.12
CA ALA A 303 -3.81 2.37 32.55
C ALA A 303 -2.87 3.38 33.24
N GLY A 304 -2.30 4.36 32.54
CA GLY A 304 -1.33 5.32 33.06
C GLY A 304 -0.01 4.69 33.53
N LYS A 305 0.36 3.54 32.94
CA LYS A 305 1.58 2.80 33.28
C LYS A 305 2.69 3.06 32.24
N PRO A 306 3.98 2.85 32.62
CA PRO A 306 5.06 2.85 31.65
C PRO A 306 4.82 1.84 30.52
N LEU A 307 5.20 2.20 29.29
CA LEU A 307 5.05 1.33 28.13
C LEU A 307 6.06 0.18 28.22
N PRO A 308 5.62 -1.10 28.13
CA PRO A 308 6.48 -2.26 28.35
C PRO A 308 7.37 -2.58 27.15
N GLU A 309 6.91 -2.30 25.94
CA GLU A 309 7.53 -2.74 24.70
C GLU A 309 8.03 -1.57 23.87
N LYS A 310 9.01 -1.85 22.99
CA LYS A 310 9.48 -0.90 21.98
C LYS A 310 9.46 -1.58 20.63
N PHE A 311 8.71 -1.02 19.71
CA PHE A 311 8.76 -1.49 18.34
C PHE A 311 10.14 -1.15 17.74
N ASP A 312 10.79 -2.12 17.13
CA ASP A 312 12.13 -2.03 16.56
C ASP A 312 12.17 -2.13 15.04
N GLY A 313 11.01 -2.24 14.41
CA GLY A 313 10.86 -2.30 12.95
C GLY A 313 10.77 -3.72 12.37
N HIS A 314 10.64 -4.74 13.23
CA HIS A 314 10.56 -6.14 12.81
C HIS A 314 9.23 -6.77 13.22
#